data_a2132e4bee1f6921fde7cf384be1af4d
#
_entry.id   a2132e4bee1f6921fde7cf384be1af4d
#
_cell.length_a   1.000
_cell.length_b   1.000
_cell.length_c   1.000
_cell.angle_alpha   90.00
_cell.angle_beta   90.00
_cell.angle_gamma   90.00
#
_symmetry.space_group_name_H-M   'P 1'
#
loop_
_entity.id
_entity.type
_entity.pdbx_description
1 polymer ?
#
loop_
_entity_poly.entity_id
_entity_poly.type
_entity_poly.pdbx_seq_one_letter_code
_entity_poly.pdbx_strand_id
1 'polypeptide(L)'
;MICGGIPFIVASKNQSDSKGKVLFSEEQIRKRVAELARQISKDYEGKTLYAVGVLENSFIFMADLVRAVDVPMVCQFMKPEFSEKKLGKISTMEIKFSPEIHVKGQHVLLIEGLVQSGVTSEFLLRNLTGRGAASVKLATFLDKQSSRKLSLQPDYFAFLVDESFVVGYGLGSPEMGRNLPYVTSAPPAGAPSAR
;
A
#
# COMPACT_ATOMS: atom_id res chain seq x y z
N MET A 1 5.63 -13.95 23.97
CA MET A 1 4.34 -13.31 23.62
C MET A 1 3.91 -13.86 22.27
N ILE A 2 2.87 -14.70 22.24
CA ILE A 2 2.49 -15.50 21.04
C ILE A 2 1.57 -14.62 20.21
N CYS A 3 2.07 -14.08 19.07
CA CYS A 3 1.19 -13.48 18.07
C CYS A 3 0.35 -14.59 17.44
N GLY A 4 -0.95 -14.59 17.74
CA GLY A 4 -1.92 -15.50 17.16
C GLY A 4 -1.89 -15.40 15.63
N GLY A 5 -1.40 -16.45 14.97
CA GLY A 5 -1.21 -16.51 13.54
C GLY A 5 -2.54 -16.48 12.80
N ILE A 6 -2.83 -15.37 12.13
CA ILE A 6 -3.81 -15.36 11.06
C ILE A 6 -3.16 -16.06 9.87
N PRO A 7 -3.79 -17.04 9.23
CA PRO A 7 -3.20 -17.75 8.11
C PRO A 7 -2.95 -16.80 6.94
N PHE A 8 -1.69 -16.71 6.51
CA PHE A 8 -1.30 -15.93 5.34
C PHE A 8 -1.75 -16.66 4.06
N ILE A 9 -2.47 -15.96 3.19
CA ILE A 9 -2.79 -16.47 1.86
C ILE A 9 -1.66 -16.06 0.92
N VAL A 10 -0.87 -17.04 0.50
CA VAL A 10 0.19 -16.88 -0.52
C VAL A 10 -0.37 -17.34 -1.86
N ALA A 11 -0.27 -16.51 -2.89
CA ALA A 11 -0.65 -16.91 -4.24
C ALA A 11 0.35 -17.97 -4.77
N SER A 12 -0.15 -19.17 -5.12
CA SER A 12 0.70 -20.23 -5.64
C SER A 12 1.04 -20.01 -7.12
N LYS A 13 2.31 -20.25 -7.48
CA LYS A 13 2.76 -20.32 -8.89
C LYS A 13 2.21 -21.60 -9.53
N ASN A 14 1.17 -21.53 -10.36
CA ASN A 14 1.01 -22.48 -11.47
C ASN A 14 -0.07 -22.09 -12.48
N GLN A 15 0.28 -22.28 -13.74
CA GLN A 15 -0.43 -22.36 -15.00
C GLN A 15 -0.63 -21.09 -15.81
N SER A 16 -0.01 -21.13 -17.00
CA SER A 16 -0.08 -20.24 -18.14
C SER A 16 -1.42 -20.29 -18.84
N ASP A 17 -2.17 -19.20 -18.79
CA ASP A 17 -3.17 -18.87 -19.80
C ASP A 17 -3.07 -17.39 -20.11
N SER A 18 -3.22 -17.01 -21.36
CA SER A 18 -3.12 -15.65 -21.90
C SER A 18 -4.15 -14.65 -21.34
N LYS A 19 -5.03 -15.10 -20.48
CA LYS A 19 -5.87 -14.29 -19.57
C LYS A 19 -5.21 -14.34 -18.20
N GLY A 20 -4.71 -13.21 -17.73
CA GLY A 20 -4.03 -13.10 -16.45
C GLY A 20 -4.72 -13.90 -15.34
N LYS A 21 -3.94 -14.68 -14.57
CA LYS A 21 -4.46 -15.48 -13.47
C LYS A 21 -4.95 -14.56 -12.36
N VAL A 22 -6.20 -14.73 -11.94
CA VAL A 22 -6.69 -14.04 -10.73
C VAL A 22 -5.92 -14.55 -9.52
N LEU A 23 -5.22 -13.64 -8.86
CA LEU A 23 -4.43 -13.91 -7.66
C LEU A 23 -5.31 -13.79 -6.41
N PHE A 24 -6.09 -12.72 -6.34
CA PHE A 24 -7.00 -12.44 -5.24
C PHE A 24 -8.35 -12.00 -5.81
N SER A 25 -9.41 -12.75 -5.47
CA SER A 25 -10.77 -12.42 -5.87
C SER A 25 -11.32 -11.24 -5.06
N GLU A 26 -12.37 -10.59 -5.57
CA GLU A 26 -13.09 -9.52 -4.87
C GLU A 26 -13.56 -9.95 -3.47
N GLU A 27 -14.07 -11.17 -3.34
CA GLU A 27 -14.53 -11.69 -2.06
C GLU A 27 -13.38 -11.86 -1.05
N GLN A 28 -12.24 -12.40 -1.49
CA GLN A 28 -11.03 -12.53 -0.66
C GLN A 28 -10.54 -11.15 -0.20
N ILE A 29 -10.51 -10.17 -1.11
CA ILE A 29 -10.11 -8.79 -0.82
C ILE A 29 -11.04 -8.18 0.22
N ARG A 30 -12.35 -8.24 0.00
CA ARG A 30 -13.35 -7.70 0.93
C ARG A 30 -13.23 -8.30 2.33
N LYS A 31 -13.09 -9.63 2.42
CA LYS A 31 -12.90 -10.32 3.70
C LYS A 31 -11.64 -9.85 4.40
N ARG A 32 -10.51 -9.77 3.67
CA ARG A 32 -9.22 -9.40 4.25
C ARG A 32 -9.18 -7.94 4.70
N VAL A 33 -9.77 -7.03 3.94
CA VAL A 33 -9.90 -5.61 4.32
C VAL A 33 -10.71 -5.47 5.61
N ALA A 34 -11.82 -6.20 5.75
CA ALA A 34 -12.62 -6.20 6.97
C ALA A 34 -11.85 -6.76 8.19
N GLU A 35 -10.98 -7.76 8.01
CA GLU A 35 -10.11 -8.28 9.06
C GLU A 35 -9.09 -7.25 9.51
N LEU A 36 -8.41 -6.58 8.57
CA LEU A 36 -7.47 -5.51 8.86
C LEU A 36 -8.15 -4.32 9.57
N ALA A 37 -9.32 -3.95 9.10
CA ALA A 37 -10.09 -2.85 9.69
C ALA A 37 -10.42 -3.13 11.17
N ARG A 38 -10.84 -4.35 11.50
CA ARG A 38 -11.09 -4.75 12.91
C ARG A 38 -9.82 -4.68 13.76
N GLN A 39 -8.69 -5.13 13.22
CA GLN A 39 -7.41 -5.06 13.91
C GLN A 39 -6.99 -3.61 14.18
N ILE A 40 -7.08 -2.75 13.16
CA ILE A 40 -6.75 -1.32 13.26
C ILE A 40 -7.69 -0.63 14.25
N SER A 41 -9.00 -0.91 14.17
CA SER A 41 -9.99 -0.33 15.11
C SER A 41 -9.66 -0.65 16.56
N LYS A 42 -9.27 -1.90 16.84
CA LYS A 42 -8.85 -2.33 18.18
C LYS A 42 -7.56 -1.63 18.64
N ASP A 43 -6.56 -1.53 17.76
CA ASP A 43 -5.25 -0.92 18.09
C ASP A 43 -5.35 0.59 18.35
N TYR A 44 -6.37 1.23 17.77
CA TYR A 44 -6.60 2.67 17.87
C TYR A 44 -7.90 3.05 18.61
N GLU A 45 -8.45 2.13 19.40
CA GLU A 45 -9.62 2.41 20.21
C GLU A 45 -9.44 3.66 21.08
N GLY A 46 -10.44 4.55 21.08
CA GLY A 46 -10.42 5.82 21.80
C GLY A 46 -9.49 6.90 21.22
N LYS A 47 -8.92 6.70 20.02
CA LYS A 47 -8.03 7.66 19.35
C LYS A 47 -8.62 8.12 18.02
N THR A 48 -8.23 9.32 17.60
CA THR A 48 -8.44 9.76 16.20
C THR A 48 -7.27 9.32 15.35
N LEU A 49 -7.53 8.67 14.22
CA LEU A 49 -6.53 8.13 13.30
C LEU A 49 -6.43 8.98 12.03
N TYR A 50 -5.23 9.44 11.71
CA TYR A 50 -4.95 10.20 10.49
C TYR A 50 -4.48 9.22 9.41
N ALA A 51 -5.38 8.88 8.49
CA ALA A 51 -5.09 8.03 7.34
C ALA A 51 -4.44 8.86 6.23
N VAL A 52 -3.22 8.52 5.85
CA VAL A 52 -2.47 9.19 4.78
C VAL A 52 -2.27 8.21 3.64
N GLY A 53 -3.04 8.36 2.57
CA GLY A 53 -2.96 7.53 1.37
C GLY A 53 -1.87 7.99 0.41
N VAL A 54 -1.03 7.07 -0.01
CA VAL A 54 0.00 7.31 -1.03
C VAL A 54 -0.58 7.09 -2.41
N LEU A 55 -0.86 8.17 -3.13
CA LEU A 55 -1.41 8.12 -4.48
C LEU A 55 -0.34 7.62 -5.48
N GLU A 56 -0.74 6.95 -6.57
CA GLU A 56 -2.14 6.70 -6.96
C GLU A 56 -2.61 5.29 -6.58
N ASN A 57 -1.69 4.35 -6.36
CA ASN A 57 -1.98 2.90 -6.24
C ASN A 57 -2.78 2.51 -4.97
N SER A 58 -2.89 3.37 -3.98
CA SER A 58 -3.56 3.05 -2.71
C SER A 58 -5.04 3.47 -2.66
N PHE A 59 -5.54 4.22 -3.66
CA PHE A 59 -6.82 4.93 -3.52
C PHE A 59 -8.03 4.01 -3.27
N ILE A 60 -8.10 2.85 -3.93
CA ILE A 60 -9.21 1.89 -3.72
C ILE A 60 -9.05 1.20 -2.36
N PHE A 61 -7.86 0.68 -2.06
CA PHE A 61 -7.59 0.05 -0.78
C PHE A 61 -7.87 1.00 0.39
N MET A 62 -7.40 2.24 0.31
CA MET A 62 -7.67 3.25 1.32
C MET A 62 -9.16 3.52 1.46
N ALA A 63 -9.90 3.69 0.35
CA ALA A 63 -11.33 3.97 0.39
C ALA A 63 -12.13 2.84 1.07
N ASP A 64 -11.78 1.59 0.83
CA ASP A 64 -12.44 0.46 1.47
C ASP A 64 -12.03 0.30 2.92
N LEU A 65 -10.75 0.47 3.24
CA LEU A 65 -10.22 0.34 4.59
C LEU A 65 -10.81 1.38 5.53
N VAL A 66 -10.80 2.67 5.15
CA VAL A 66 -11.28 3.76 6.02
C VAL A 66 -12.78 3.68 6.30
N ARG A 67 -13.56 3.11 5.37
CA ARG A 67 -15.00 2.89 5.57
C ARG A 67 -15.30 1.71 6.49
N ALA A 68 -14.35 0.79 6.65
CA ALA A 68 -14.50 -0.40 7.48
C ALA A 68 -13.89 -0.24 8.88
N VAL A 69 -13.02 0.75 9.09
CA VAL A 69 -12.41 1.05 10.41
C VAL A 69 -13.39 1.82 11.27
N ASP A 70 -13.57 1.36 12.52
CA ASP A 70 -14.54 1.89 13.50
C ASP A 70 -13.84 2.77 14.57
N VAL A 71 -13.10 3.80 14.09
CA VAL A 71 -12.58 4.89 14.93
C VAL A 71 -12.69 6.21 14.16
N PRO A 72 -12.73 7.38 14.85
CA PRO A 72 -12.72 8.66 14.15
C PRO A 72 -11.49 8.79 13.24
N MET A 73 -11.68 9.15 11.96
CA MET A 73 -10.62 9.23 10.98
C MET A 73 -10.56 10.59 10.26
N VAL A 74 -9.34 11.06 10.03
CA VAL A 74 -9.03 12.18 9.12
C VAL A 74 -8.29 11.63 7.93
N CYS A 75 -8.85 11.79 6.73
CA CYS A 75 -8.25 11.28 5.49
C CYS A 75 -7.45 12.38 4.80
N GLN A 76 -6.19 12.08 4.50
CA GLN A 76 -5.28 12.93 3.75
C GLN A 76 -4.60 12.10 2.66
N PHE A 77 -4.07 12.77 1.64
CA PHE A 77 -3.38 12.10 0.54
C PHE A 77 -2.04 12.76 0.27
N MET A 78 -1.08 11.94 -0.13
CA MET A 78 0.20 12.42 -0.64
C MET A 78 0.51 11.74 -1.97
N LYS A 79 1.14 12.49 -2.86
CA LYS A 79 1.67 11.96 -4.11
C LYS A 79 3.17 12.23 -4.12
N PRO A 80 4.02 11.20 -3.92
CA PRO A 80 5.44 11.38 -4.05
C PRO A 80 5.79 11.61 -5.52
N GLU A 81 6.52 12.70 -5.79
CA GLU A 81 7.10 12.99 -7.10
C GLU A 81 8.59 12.70 -7.04
N PHE A 82 9.05 11.84 -7.93
CA PHE A 82 10.46 11.49 -8.03
C PHE A 82 11.13 12.35 -9.08
N SER A 83 12.12 13.15 -8.71
CA SER A 83 12.95 13.90 -9.64
C SER A 83 14.42 13.53 -9.47
N GLU A 84 15.10 13.24 -10.58
CA GLU A 84 16.53 13.01 -10.59
C GLU A 84 17.25 14.37 -10.69
N LYS A 85 18.04 14.71 -9.68
CA LYS A 85 18.94 15.86 -9.76
C LYS A 85 20.36 15.38 -10.04
N LYS A 86 20.94 15.83 -11.15
CA LYS A 86 22.36 15.62 -11.46
C LYS A 86 23.17 16.76 -10.88
N LEU A 87 24.00 16.48 -9.89
CA LEU A 87 24.98 17.38 -9.35
C LEU A 87 26.39 16.89 -9.80
N GLY A 88 26.84 17.33 -10.98
CA GLY A 88 28.07 16.82 -11.59
C GLY A 88 27.98 15.33 -11.92
N LYS A 89 28.85 14.51 -11.31
CA LYS A 89 28.88 13.05 -11.47
C LYS A 89 27.94 12.29 -10.50
N ILE A 90 27.27 13.00 -9.58
CA ILE A 90 26.40 12.41 -8.57
C ILE A 90 24.95 12.57 -9.02
N SER A 91 24.22 11.46 -9.09
CA SER A 91 22.77 11.47 -9.30
C SER A 91 22.08 11.26 -7.96
N THR A 92 21.26 12.23 -7.55
CA THR A 92 20.45 12.15 -6.32
C THR A 92 18.98 12.12 -6.69
N MET A 93 18.22 11.25 -6.02
CA MET A 93 16.77 11.22 -6.15
C MET A 93 16.14 12.13 -5.11
N GLU A 94 15.39 13.12 -5.57
CA GLU A 94 14.60 14.00 -4.71
C GLU A 94 13.16 13.55 -4.72
N ILE A 95 12.59 13.37 -3.53
CA ILE A 95 11.17 13.05 -3.38
C ILE A 95 10.46 14.31 -2.88
N LYS A 96 9.56 14.84 -3.71
CA LYS A 96 8.71 15.98 -3.36
C LYS A 96 7.33 15.50 -3.00
N PHE A 97 6.68 16.22 -2.10
CA PHE A 97 5.31 15.95 -1.70
C PHE A 97 4.46 17.19 -1.90
N SER A 98 3.26 16.98 -2.39
CA SER A 98 2.15 17.92 -2.33
C SER A 98 0.94 17.17 -1.74
N PRO A 99 0.15 17.72 -0.87
CA PRO A 99 0.11 19.00 -0.19
C PRO A 99 0.72 18.97 1.23
N GLU A 100 0.57 20.06 1.99
CA GLU A 100 0.93 20.10 3.42
C GLU A 100 0.07 19.10 4.21
N ILE A 101 0.74 18.10 4.80
CA ILE A 101 0.10 17.10 5.66
C ILE A 101 0.33 17.49 7.11
N HIS A 102 -0.74 17.72 7.83
CA HIS A 102 -0.72 18.15 9.22
C HIS A 102 -0.84 16.92 10.13
N VAL A 103 0.30 16.48 10.68
CA VAL A 103 0.37 15.24 11.48
C VAL A 103 0.97 15.45 12.88
N LYS A 104 1.34 16.69 13.24
CA LYS A 104 1.96 16.97 14.53
C LYS A 104 1.06 16.54 15.69
N GLY A 105 1.57 15.67 16.56
CA GLY A 105 0.84 15.13 17.71
C GLY A 105 -0.24 14.11 17.36
N GLN A 106 -0.39 13.70 16.09
CA GLN A 106 -1.43 12.79 15.63
C GLN A 106 -0.94 11.36 15.47
N HIS A 107 -1.85 10.39 15.65
CA HIS A 107 -1.61 9.00 15.26
C HIS A 107 -1.83 8.83 13.75
N VAL A 108 -0.81 8.41 13.04
CA VAL A 108 -0.82 8.34 11.57
C VAL A 108 -0.79 6.90 11.10
N LEU A 109 -1.65 6.58 10.14
CA LEU A 109 -1.62 5.35 9.35
C LEU A 109 -1.27 5.71 7.91
N LEU A 110 -0.02 5.42 7.51
CA LEU A 110 0.41 5.51 6.11
C LEU A 110 -0.16 4.34 5.34
N ILE A 111 -0.85 4.59 4.23
CA ILE A 111 -1.56 3.57 3.46
C ILE A 111 -0.97 3.51 2.06
N GLU A 112 -0.41 2.34 1.70
CA GLU A 112 0.18 2.06 0.39
C GLU A 112 -0.53 0.90 -0.33
N GLY A 113 -0.58 0.95 -1.66
CA GLY A 113 -1.14 -0.15 -2.45
C GLY A 113 -0.20 -1.34 -2.55
N LEU A 114 1.10 -1.09 -2.65
CA LEU A 114 2.12 -2.13 -2.81
C LEU A 114 3.45 -1.66 -2.22
N VAL A 115 4.00 -2.43 -1.29
CA VAL A 115 5.35 -2.24 -0.77
C VAL A 115 6.29 -3.26 -1.42
N GLN A 116 7.28 -2.77 -2.18
CA GLN A 116 8.30 -3.59 -2.84
C GLN A 116 9.66 -3.44 -2.14
N SER A 117 10.52 -2.54 -2.62
CA SER A 117 11.86 -2.33 -2.04
C SER A 117 11.84 -1.80 -0.61
N GLY A 118 10.78 -1.12 -0.22
CA GLY A 118 10.63 -0.43 1.07
C GLY A 118 11.29 0.95 1.14
N VAL A 119 12.04 1.36 0.11
CA VAL A 119 12.78 2.65 0.13
C VAL A 119 11.84 3.84 0.24
N THR A 120 10.79 3.88 -0.58
CA THR A 120 9.79 4.96 -0.52
C THR A 120 9.05 4.96 0.81
N SER A 121 8.59 3.79 1.25
CA SER A 121 7.86 3.64 2.51
C SER A 121 8.69 4.11 3.70
N GLU A 122 9.95 3.69 3.80
CA GLU A 122 10.88 4.09 4.86
C GLU A 122 11.09 5.62 4.88
N PHE A 123 11.27 6.22 3.69
CA PHE A 123 11.41 7.66 3.57
C PHE A 123 10.14 8.39 4.06
N LEU A 124 8.95 7.92 3.66
CA LEU A 124 7.67 8.49 4.08
C LEU A 124 7.45 8.38 5.59
N LEU A 125 7.72 7.21 6.16
CA LEU A 125 7.61 6.97 7.61
C LEU A 125 8.51 7.93 8.40
N ARG A 126 9.77 8.07 7.99
CA ARG A 126 10.72 9.02 8.61
C ARG A 126 10.27 10.47 8.46
N ASN A 127 9.76 10.85 7.31
CA ASN A 127 9.26 12.21 7.07
C ASN A 127 8.07 12.53 7.98
N LEU A 128 7.08 11.65 8.07
CA LEU A 128 5.91 11.84 8.94
C LEU A 128 6.29 11.88 10.42
N THR A 129 7.20 11.00 10.84
CA THR A 129 7.76 11.01 12.20
C THR A 129 8.51 12.32 12.48
N GLY A 130 9.36 12.78 11.55
CA GLY A 130 10.10 14.04 11.67
C GLY A 130 9.21 15.29 11.71
N ARG A 131 7.96 15.20 11.20
CA ARG A 131 6.94 16.25 11.35
C ARG A 131 6.24 16.24 12.71
N GLY A 132 6.66 15.38 13.63
CA GLY A 132 6.16 15.32 14.99
C GLY A 132 4.87 14.53 15.16
N ALA A 133 4.59 13.55 14.32
CA ALA A 133 3.51 12.60 14.55
C ALA A 133 3.71 11.86 15.88
N ALA A 134 2.63 11.62 16.64
CA ALA A 134 2.68 10.87 17.89
C ALA A 134 3.01 9.38 17.67
N SER A 135 2.53 8.84 16.57
CA SER A 135 2.93 7.52 16.06
C SER A 135 2.70 7.45 14.55
N VAL A 136 3.51 6.63 13.87
CA VAL A 136 3.31 6.33 12.45
C VAL A 136 3.37 4.83 12.27
N LYS A 137 2.33 4.25 11.67
CA LYS A 137 2.26 2.85 11.25
C LYS A 137 2.01 2.74 9.75
N LEU A 138 2.44 1.63 9.16
CA LEU A 138 2.31 1.34 7.73
C LEU A 138 1.27 0.26 7.49
N ALA A 139 0.26 0.56 6.68
CA ALA A 139 -0.66 -0.42 6.11
C ALA A 139 -0.44 -0.55 4.62
N THR A 140 -0.34 -1.77 4.10
CA THR A 140 -0.23 -2.02 2.67
C THR A 140 -1.24 -3.06 2.20
N PHE A 141 -1.75 -2.89 0.99
CA PHE A 141 -2.60 -3.91 0.39
C PHE A 141 -1.78 -5.13 -0.03
N LEU A 142 -0.68 -4.91 -0.75
CA LEU A 142 0.25 -5.99 -1.11
C LEU A 142 1.64 -5.78 -0.50
N ASP A 143 2.22 -6.82 0.07
CA ASP A 143 3.60 -6.85 0.53
C ASP A 143 4.43 -7.81 -0.32
N LYS A 144 5.43 -7.28 -1.04
CA LYS A 144 6.36 -8.05 -1.88
C LYS A 144 7.71 -8.18 -1.19
N GLN A 145 7.82 -9.14 -0.27
CA GLN A 145 9.01 -9.35 0.55
C GLN A 145 10.23 -9.75 -0.27
N SER A 146 10.06 -10.53 -1.34
CA SER A 146 11.14 -10.96 -2.24
C SER A 146 11.92 -9.82 -2.91
N SER A 147 11.32 -8.63 -3.00
CA SER A 147 11.95 -7.43 -3.57
C SER A 147 12.47 -6.44 -2.54
N ARG A 148 12.44 -6.81 -1.24
CA ARG A 148 12.81 -5.92 -0.14
C ARG A 148 14.31 -5.61 -0.15
N LYS A 149 14.65 -4.32 -0.06
CA LYS A 149 16.03 -3.82 0.03
C LYS A 149 16.39 -3.30 1.42
N LEU A 150 15.39 -3.00 2.24
CA LEU A 150 15.55 -2.47 3.59
C LEU A 150 14.86 -3.40 4.59
N SER A 151 15.29 -3.38 5.84
CA SER A 151 14.64 -4.13 6.93
C SER A 151 13.36 -3.41 7.39
N LEU A 152 12.40 -3.27 6.45
CA LEU A 152 11.09 -2.69 6.69
C LEU A 152 10.03 -3.78 6.63
N GLN A 153 9.15 -3.80 7.63
CA GLN A 153 7.95 -4.64 7.62
C GLN A 153 6.72 -3.75 7.83
N PRO A 154 5.67 -3.87 7.00
CA PRO A 154 4.41 -3.19 7.27
C PRO A 154 3.79 -3.69 8.59
N ASP A 155 3.20 -2.77 9.36
CA ASP A 155 2.45 -3.11 10.58
C ASP A 155 1.18 -3.89 10.24
N TYR A 156 0.57 -3.55 9.10
CA TYR A 156 -0.63 -4.20 8.58
C TYR A 156 -0.46 -4.47 7.09
N PHE A 157 -0.78 -5.68 6.65
CA PHE A 157 -0.82 -5.99 5.22
C PHE A 157 -1.96 -6.95 4.88
N ALA A 158 -2.52 -6.80 3.68
CA ALA A 158 -3.60 -7.68 3.27
C ALA A 158 -3.04 -9.01 2.73
N PHE A 159 -2.13 -8.97 1.77
CA PHE A 159 -1.62 -10.17 1.12
C PHE A 159 -0.12 -10.09 0.88
N LEU A 160 0.53 -11.26 0.88
CA LEU A 160 1.88 -11.43 0.34
C LEU A 160 1.79 -11.73 -1.17
N VAL A 161 2.71 -11.16 -1.94
CA VAL A 161 2.78 -11.37 -3.39
C VAL A 161 4.23 -11.47 -3.86
N ASP A 162 4.49 -12.38 -4.79
CA ASP A 162 5.82 -12.58 -5.42
C ASP A 162 5.82 -12.32 -6.92
N GLU A 163 4.65 -12.12 -7.53
CA GLU A 163 4.50 -11.87 -8.96
C GLU A 163 5.20 -10.58 -9.37
N SER A 164 5.82 -10.60 -10.57
CA SER A 164 6.59 -9.46 -11.09
C SER A 164 5.69 -8.27 -11.42
N PHE A 165 4.47 -8.54 -11.89
CA PHE A 165 3.51 -7.53 -12.27
C PHE A 165 2.10 -7.91 -11.81
N VAL A 166 1.41 -6.97 -11.17
CA VAL A 166 0.05 -7.13 -10.64
C VAL A 166 -0.83 -5.98 -11.10
N VAL A 167 -2.08 -6.29 -11.43
CA VAL A 167 -3.07 -5.34 -11.92
C VAL A 167 -4.39 -5.58 -11.22
N GLY A 168 -5.10 -4.52 -10.92
CA GLY A 168 -6.42 -4.52 -10.28
C GLY A 168 -6.42 -3.91 -8.89
N TYR A 169 -7.58 -3.57 -8.42
CA TYR A 169 -7.81 -2.98 -7.09
C TYR A 169 -6.93 -1.74 -6.80
N GLY A 170 -6.87 -0.84 -7.77
CA GLY A 170 -6.05 0.38 -7.70
C GLY A 170 -4.63 0.22 -8.25
N LEU A 171 -4.14 -1.00 -8.43
CA LEU A 171 -2.80 -1.30 -8.90
C LEU A 171 -2.73 -1.43 -10.42
N GLY A 172 -1.56 -1.19 -10.98
CA GLY A 172 -1.27 -1.33 -12.42
C GLY A 172 -0.87 -0.04 -13.09
N SER A 173 -0.90 -0.05 -14.44
CA SER A 173 -0.56 1.14 -15.21
C SER A 173 -1.63 2.24 -15.08
N PRO A 174 -1.27 3.52 -15.31
CA PRO A 174 -2.25 4.61 -15.28
C PRO A 174 -3.39 4.42 -16.29
N GLU A 175 -3.13 3.74 -17.40
CA GLU A 175 -4.06 3.66 -18.52
C GLU A 175 -5.13 2.59 -18.33
N MET A 176 -4.82 1.48 -17.61
CA MET A 176 -5.74 0.34 -17.59
C MET A 176 -5.65 -0.51 -16.32
N GLY A 177 -6.79 -1.10 -15.94
CA GLY A 177 -6.90 -2.20 -14.99
C GLY A 177 -7.07 -1.80 -13.53
N ARG A 178 -6.82 -0.56 -13.13
CA ARG A 178 -6.99 -0.11 -11.74
C ARG A 178 -8.41 -0.26 -11.19
N ASN A 179 -9.39 -0.24 -12.07
CA ASN A 179 -10.81 -0.36 -11.73
C ASN A 179 -11.29 -1.80 -11.52
N LEU A 180 -10.45 -2.80 -11.78
CA LEU A 180 -10.84 -4.20 -11.56
C LEU A 180 -11.06 -4.45 -10.06
N PRO A 181 -12.15 -5.14 -9.67
CA PRO A 181 -12.42 -5.43 -8.25
C PRO A 181 -11.58 -6.56 -7.67
N TYR A 182 -10.75 -7.19 -8.48
CA TYR A 182 -9.84 -8.30 -8.13
C TYR A 182 -8.42 -7.96 -8.55
N VAL A 183 -7.44 -8.80 -8.18
CA VAL A 183 -6.03 -8.69 -8.60
C VAL A 183 -5.64 -9.85 -9.49
N THR A 184 -4.94 -9.56 -10.58
CA THR A 184 -4.39 -10.54 -11.53
C THR A 184 -2.88 -10.36 -11.69
N SER A 185 -2.17 -11.43 -12.06
CA SER A 185 -0.70 -11.43 -12.30
C SER A 185 -0.29 -10.85 -13.66
N ALA A 186 -1.25 -10.54 -14.55
CA ALA A 186 -0.97 -9.99 -15.86
C ALA A 186 -2.03 -8.94 -16.22
N PRO A 187 -1.68 -7.95 -17.04
CA PRO A 187 -2.68 -7.01 -17.54
C PRO A 187 -3.77 -7.75 -18.33
N PRO A 188 -5.00 -7.23 -18.34
CA PRO A 188 -6.06 -7.75 -19.20
C PRO A 188 -5.62 -7.79 -20.66
N ALA A 189 -6.11 -8.76 -21.44
CA ALA A 189 -5.84 -8.86 -22.87
C ALA A 189 -6.22 -7.54 -23.58
N GLY A 190 -5.27 -6.93 -24.30
CA GLY A 190 -5.44 -5.62 -24.95
C GLY A 190 -4.86 -4.43 -24.19
N ALA A 191 -4.28 -4.62 -23.02
CA ALA A 191 -3.52 -3.56 -22.36
C ALA A 191 -2.23 -3.26 -23.15
N PRO A 192 -1.88 -1.97 -23.38
CA PRO A 192 -0.59 -1.65 -24.01
C PRO A 192 0.55 -2.20 -23.14
N SER A 193 1.53 -2.85 -23.80
CA SER A 193 2.73 -3.28 -23.10
C SER A 193 3.43 -2.04 -22.55
N ALA A 194 3.70 -2.01 -21.24
CA ALA A 194 4.56 -0.98 -20.67
C ALA A 194 5.92 -1.04 -21.37
N ARG A 195 6.27 0.02 -22.10
CA ARG A 195 7.60 0.24 -22.68
C ARG A 195 8.54 0.76 -21.60
#